data_5715376c1bbe6e8be0747068d76bb639
#
_entry.id   5715376c1bbe6e8be0747068d76bb639
#
_cell.length_a   1.000
_cell.length_b   1.000
_cell.length_c   1.000
_cell.angle_alpha   90.00
_cell.angle_beta   90.00
_cell.angle_gamma   90.00
#
_symmetry.space_group_name_H-M   'P 1'
#
loop_
_entity.id
_entity.type
_entity.pdbx_description
1 polymer ?
#
loop_
_entity_poly.entity_id
_entity_poly.type
_entity_poly.pdbx_seq_one_letter_code
_entity_poly.pdbx_strand_id
1 'polypeptide(L)'
;MANDVSTITKPATKSGGKPGMKAGYSSAKKPVMVPGRRDFFAYRDLGVKDASNGTMRAQLTTAITGMTQPTGWHYHVCDHQFVYALKGWVELEFEDGETCRLEAGDSVYIPGGLKHNELRTSDDLEILEISLPGEIGTVPVEPPA
;
A
#
# COMPACT_ATOMS: atom_id res chain seq x y z
N MET A 1 -33.87 38.40 1.04
CA MET A 1 -33.06 38.47 0.22
C MET A 1 -31.75 37.93 0.52
N ALA A 2 -31.01 38.49 1.28
CA ALA A 2 -29.68 37.98 1.55
C ALA A 2 -29.66 36.56 2.11
N ASN A 3 -30.73 36.21 2.76
CA ASN A 3 -30.77 34.89 3.33
C ASN A 3 -30.81 33.80 2.30
N ASP A 4 -31.26 34.06 1.12
CA ASP A 4 -31.21 33.04 0.10
C ASP A 4 -29.82 32.66 -0.22
N VAL A 5 -28.94 33.63 -0.24
CA VAL A 5 -27.56 33.37 -0.53
C VAL A 5 -26.96 32.48 0.53
N SER A 6 -27.28 32.80 1.79
CA SER A 6 -26.73 31.95 2.83
C SER A 6 -27.35 30.57 2.80
N THR A 7 -28.59 30.47 2.33
CA THR A 7 -29.15 29.15 2.15
C THR A 7 -28.47 28.41 1.06
N ILE A 8 -28.03 29.11 0.04
CA ILE A 8 -27.33 28.50 -1.05
C ILE A 8 -25.98 27.93 -0.60
N THR A 9 -25.40 28.59 0.39
CA THR A 9 -24.16 28.05 0.92
C THR A 9 -24.37 26.73 1.64
N LYS A 10 -25.59 26.46 2.09
CA LYS A 10 -25.84 25.15 2.68
C LYS A 10 -25.59 24.02 1.74
N PRO A 11 -26.01 24.08 0.49
CA PRO A 11 -25.69 23.01 -0.45
C PRO A 11 -24.21 22.78 -0.59
N ALA A 12 -23.39 23.80 -0.36
CA ALA A 12 -21.97 23.64 -0.42
C ALA A 12 -21.45 22.64 0.62
N THR A 13 -22.23 22.40 1.67
CA THR A 13 -21.87 21.41 2.67
C THR A 13 -22.21 19.99 2.23
N LYS A 14 -23.04 19.89 1.19
CA LYS A 14 -23.36 18.58 0.64
C LYS A 14 -22.25 18.16 -0.29
N SER A 15 -21.42 17.28 0.21
CA SER A 15 -20.35 16.72 -0.59
C SER A 15 -20.90 15.70 -1.58
N GLY A 16 -20.35 15.66 -2.78
CA GLY A 16 -20.57 14.56 -3.70
C GLY A 16 -19.78 13.33 -3.33
N GLY A 17 -18.91 13.43 -2.34
CA GLY A 17 -18.11 12.29 -1.90
C GLY A 17 -18.88 11.34 -1.00
N LYS A 18 -18.31 10.19 -0.76
CA LYS A 18 -18.88 9.17 0.12
C LYS A 18 -18.83 9.65 1.56
N PRO A 19 -19.84 9.31 2.38
CA PRO A 19 -19.84 9.68 3.80
C PRO A 19 -18.58 9.17 4.51
N GLY A 20 -17.99 10.02 5.37
CA GLY A 20 -16.79 9.68 6.12
C GLY A 20 -15.50 9.71 5.31
N MET A 21 -15.57 10.00 4.03
CA MET A 21 -14.42 10.10 3.15
C MET A 21 -14.12 11.55 2.78
N LYS A 22 -12.85 11.84 2.54
CA LYS A 22 -12.38 13.18 2.19
C LYS A 22 -11.19 13.09 1.25
N ALA A 23 -10.85 14.18 0.59
CA ALA A 23 -9.61 14.24 -0.15
C ALA A 23 -8.43 14.14 0.81
N GLY A 24 -7.40 13.40 0.44
CA GLY A 24 -6.18 13.26 1.21
C GLY A 24 -4.99 13.77 0.40
N TYR A 25 -4.10 14.49 1.06
CA TYR A 25 -2.90 15.02 0.43
C TYR A 25 -1.67 14.60 1.25
N SER A 26 -0.64 14.12 0.57
CA SER A 26 0.63 13.75 1.20
C SER A 26 1.76 14.47 0.49
N SER A 27 2.54 15.23 1.24
CA SER A 27 3.66 16.00 0.71
C SER A 27 4.95 15.20 0.80
N ALA A 28 5.67 15.09 -0.31
CA ALA A 28 6.99 14.48 -0.32
C ALA A 28 8.00 15.27 0.53
N LYS A 29 7.77 16.57 0.70
CA LYS A 29 8.63 17.43 1.53
C LYS A 29 8.41 17.25 3.02
N LYS A 30 7.26 16.70 3.40
CA LYS A 30 6.90 16.43 4.79
C LYS A 30 6.31 15.03 4.89
N PRO A 31 7.13 14.00 4.65
CA PRO A 31 6.61 12.63 4.64
C PRO A 31 6.19 12.20 6.05
N VAL A 32 5.10 11.46 6.11
CA VAL A 32 4.63 10.86 7.37
C VAL A 32 5.15 9.43 7.41
N MET A 33 6.17 9.19 8.21
CA MET A 33 6.76 7.87 8.36
C MET A 33 6.04 7.10 9.46
N VAL A 34 5.81 5.83 9.23
CA VAL A 34 5.11 4.95 10.16
C VAL A 34 5.92 3.68 10.37
N PRO A 35 5.77 3.01 11.52
CA PRO A 35 6.41 1.72 11.71
C PRO A 35 5.78 0.67 10.80
N GLY A 36 6.56 -0.32 10.43
CA GLY A 36 6.11 -1.41 9.59
C GLY A 36 6.71 -2.74 10.00
N ARG A 37 6.46 -3.77 9.20
CA ARG A 37 6.80 -5.15 9.55
C ARG A 37 8.31 -5.42 9.58
N ARG A 38 9.06 -4.70 8.77
CA ARG A 38 10.49 -4.98 8.59
C ARG A 38 11.31 -3.74 8.95
N ASP A 39 12.36 -3.95 9.70
CA ASP A 39 13.25 -2.86 10.13
C ASP A 39 14.23 -2.43 9.03
N PHE A 40 14.40 -3.25 7.99
CA PHE A 40 15.23 -2.88 6.84
C PHE A 40 14.46 -2.10 5.76
N PHE A 41 13.17 -1.85 5.98
CA PHE A 41 12.36 -0.98 5.14
C PHE A 41 11.88 0.23 5.92
N ALA A 42 11.73 1.34 5.22
CA ALA A 42 11.05 2.53 5.72
C ALA A 42 9.67 2.62 5.06
N TYR A 43 8.67 2.99 5.83
CA TYR A 43 7.28 3.03 5.36
C TYR A 43 6.75 4.46 5.49
N ARG A 44 6.28 5.01 4.37
CA ARG A 44 5.65 6.32 4.33
C ARG A 44 4.15 6.17 4.10
N ASP A 45 3.35 6.65 5.03
CA ASP A 45 1.90 6.70 4.89
C ASP A 45 1.53 7.83 3.92
N LEU A 46 0.67 7.54 2.96
CA LEU A 46 0.20 8.53 2.00
C LEU A 46 -1.15 9.14 2.39
N GLY A 47 -1.65 8.82 3.59
CA GLY A 47 -2.87 9.42 4.13
C GLY A 47 -4.16 8.87 3.54
N VAL A 48 -4.08 7.83 2.73
CA VAL A 48 -5.25 7.29 2.02
C VAL A 48 -6.17 6.53 2.97
N LYS A 49 -5.61 5.80 3.95
CA LYS A 49 -6.42 5.03 4.90
C LYS A 49 -7.34 5.96 5.70
N ASP A 50 -6.81 7.06 6.22
CA ASP A 50 -7.61 8.04 6.95
C ASP A 50 -8.63 8.72 6.04
N ALA A 51 -8.19 9.19 4.88
CA ALA A 51 -9.04 9.91 3.94
C ALA A 51 -10.18 9.04 3.40
N SER A 52 -9.93 7.74 3.22
CA SER A 52 -10.91 6.79 2.69
C SER A 52 -11.77 6.11 3.75
N ASN A 53 -11.69 6.58 5.00
CA ASN A 53 -12.40 5.95 6.11
C ASN A 53 -12.10 4.45 6.24
N GLY A 54 -10.84 4.10 6.06
CA GLY A 54 -10.36 2.73 6.24
C GLY A 54 -10.61 1.77 5.08
N THR A 55 -11.17 2.24 3.97
CA THR A 55 -11.51 1.34 2.85
C THR A 55 -10.33 1.02 1.95
N MET A 56 -9.28 1.83 2.03
CA MET A 56 -8.12 1.68 1.17
C MET A 56 -6.86 2.17 1.89
N ARG A 57 -5.73 1.60 1.59
CA ARG A 57 -4.43 2.08 2.07
C ARG A 57 -3.49 2.27 0.90
N ALA A 58 -2.67 3.29 0.95
CA ALA A 58 -1.54 3.45 0.04
C ALA A 58 -0.32 3.88 0.85
N GLN A 59 0.81 3.23 0.60
CA GLN A 59 2.07 3.57 1.26
C GLN A 59 3.23 3.38 0.30
N LEU A 60 4.31 4.11 0.56
CA LEU A 60 5.58 3.86 -0.09
C LEU A 60 6.46 3.05 0.86
N THR A 61 7.03 1.98 0.35
CA THR A 61 7.99 1.16 1.06
C THR A 61 9.34 1.32 0.37
N THR A 62 10.33 1.76 1.12
CA THR A 62 11.67 2.04 0.61
C THR A 62 12.68 1.18 1.35
N ALA A 63 13.58 0.54 0.64
CA ALA A 63 14.65 -0.22 1.26
C ALA A 63 15.66 0.73 1.92
N ILE A 64 15.99 0.46 3.17
CA ILE A 64 17.12 1.09 3.85
C ILE A 64 18.39 0.39 3.38
N THR A 65 18.33 -0.93 3.28
CA THR A 65 19.35 -1.75 2.67
C THR A 65 18.66 -2.86 1.88
N GLY A 66 19.32 -3.38 0.86
CA GLY A 66 18.80 -4.49 0.08
C GLY A 66 18.60 -5.74 0.92
N MET A 67 17.52 -6.40 0.69
CA MET A 67 17.18 -7.65 1.36
C MET A 67 17.89 -8.80 0.68
N THR A 68 18.70 -9.56 1.44
CA THR A 68 19.43 -10.71 0.92
C THR A 68 18.89 -12.04 1.41
N GLN A 69 18.00 -12.00 2.41
CA GLN A 69 17.33 -13.17 2.95
C GLN A 69 15.84 -13.07 2.65
N PRO A 70 15.18 -14.17 2.27
CA PRO A 70 13.74 -14.15 2.02
C PRO A 70 12.95 -13.71 3.25
N THR A 71 11.81 -13.07 3.02
CA THR A 71 10.90 -12.68 4.11
C THR A 71 10.25 -13.89 4.76
N GLY A 72 10.19 -15.01 4.06
CA GLY A 72 9.41 -16.18 4.45
C GLY A 72 8.04 -16.17 3.79
N TRP A 73 7.49 -17.36 3.61
CA TRP A 73 6.18 -17.54 3.01
C TRP A 73 5.08 -16.97 3.90
N HIS A 74 4.17 -16.25 3.31
CA HIS A 74 3.05 -15.63 4.02
C HIS A 74 1.94 -15.26 3.04
N TYR A 75 0.78 -14.89 3.57
CA TYR A 75 -0.28 -14.26 2.80
C TYR A 75 -0.85 -13.07 3.59
N HIS A 76 -1.53 -12.19 2.88
CA HIS A 76 -2.20 -11.05 3.51
C HIS A 76 -3.69 -11.30 3.62
N VAL A 77 -4.23 -10.90 4.77
CA VAL A 77 -5.68 -10.92 5.01
C VAL A 77 -6.21 -9.59 4.49
N CYS A 78 -6.60 -9.60 3.23
CA CYS A 78 -7.17 -8.44 2.54
C CYS A 78 -7.96 -8.95 1.33
N ASP A 79 -8.67 -8.06 0.67
CA ASP A 79 -9.35 -8.40 -0.59
C ASP A 79 -8.40 -8.24 -1.76
N HIS A 80 -7.66 -7.14 -1.77
CA HIS A 80 -6.79 -6.79 -2.90
C HIS A 80 -5.51 -6.16 -2.41
N GLN A 81 -4.41 -6.46 -3.10
CA GLN A 81 -3.14 -5.76 -2.95
C GLN A 81 -2.55 -5.51 -4.33
N PHE A 82 -2.05 -4.31 -4.54
CA PHE A 82 -1.39 -3.92 -5.77
C PHE A 82 -0.05 -3.28 -5.43
N VAL A 83 1.00 -3.70 -6.13
CA VAL A 83 2.36 -3.20 -5.93
C VAL A 83 2.90 -2.67 -7.24
N TYR A 84 3.42 -1.46 -7.22
CA TYR A 84 4.06 -0.83 -8.36
C TYR A 84 5.49 -0.45 -7.97
N ALA A 85 6.48 -0.92 -8.73
CA ALA A 85 7.87 -0.59 -8.46
C ALA A 85 8.22 0.77 -9.04
N LEU A 86 8.71 1.67 -8.19
CA LEU A 86 9.10 3.03 -8.57
C LEU A 86 10.60 3.12 -8.81
N LYS A 87 11.39 2.31 -8.11
CA LYS A 87 12.85 2.37 -8.16
C LYS A 87 13.42 1.03 -7.70
N GLY A 88 14.55 0.63 -8.26
CA GLY A 88 15.19 -0.63 -7.90
C GLY A 88 14.38 -1.83 -8.36
N TRP A 89 14.50 -2.93 -7.62
CA TRP A 89 13.82 -4.17 -7.99
C TRP A 89 13.53 -5.03 -6.75
N VAL A 90 12.52 -5.91 -6.90
CA VAL A 90 12.18 -6.94 -5.92
C VAL A 90 11.84 -8.23 -6.65
N GLU A 91 12.29 -9.36 -6.10
CA GLU A 91 11.97 -10.69 -6.61
C GLU A 91 10.97 -11.37 -5.69
N LEU A 92 9.92 -11.94 -6.30
CA LEU A 92 8.85 -12.63 -5.60
C LEU A 92 8.65 -14.02 -6.19
N GLU A 93 8.15 -14.92 -5.35
CA GLU A 93 7.65 -16.22 -5.77
C GLU A 93 6.28 -16.46 -5.17
N PHE A 94 5.44 -17.21 -5.88
CA PHE A 94 4.06 -17.47 -5.52
C PHE A 94 3.81 -18.97 -5.35
N GLU A 95 2.74 -19.32 -4.64
CA GLU A 95 2.42 -20.71 -4.30
C GLU A 95 2.13 -21.59 -5.52
N ASP A 96 1.79 -21.01 -6.66
CA ASP A 96 1.58 -21.73 -7.91
C ASP A 96 2.87 -22.02 -8.67
N GLY A 97 4.03 -21.61 -8.12
CA GLY A 97 5.33 -21.82 -8.73
C GLY A 97 5.79 -20.68 -9.63
N GLU A 98 4.93 -19.68 -9.85
CA GLU A 98 5.32 -18.52 -10.63
C GLU A 98 6.28 -17.63 -9.86
N THR A 99 7.19 -17.02 -10.57
CA THR A 99 8.14 -16.04 -10.02
C THR A 99 8.10 -14.78 -10.84
N CYS A 100 8.39 -13.66 -10.22
CA CYS A 100 8.54 -12.42 -10.95
C CYS A 100 9.64 -11.56 -10.33
N ARG A 101 10.25 -10.75 -11.17
CA ARG A 101 11.14 -9.67 -10.75
C ARG A 101 10.51 -8.37 -11.19
N LEU A 102 10.12 -7.55 -10.23
CA LEU A 102 9.60 -6.22 -10.52
C LEU A 102 10.76 -5.24 -10.56
N GLU A 103 10.95 -4.61 -11.69
CA GLU A 103 11.87 -3.49 -11.85
C GLU A 103 11.06 -2.20 -11.95
N ALA A 104 11.72 -1.05 -11.89
CA ALA A 104 11.04 0.24 -11.97
C ALA A 104 10.09 0.29 -13.18
N GLY A 105 8.82 0.58 -12.92
CA GLY A 105 7.76 0.59 -13.93
C GLY A 105 6.94 -0.69 -14.00
N ASP A 106 7.37 -1.75 -13.34
CA ASP A 106 6.63 -3.01 -13.29
C ASP A 106 5.64 -3.02 -12.13
N SER A 107 4.61 -3.84 -12.24
CA SER A 107 3.59 -3.97 -11.21
C SER A 107 3.14 -5.40 -11.06
N VAL A 108 2.55 -5.71 -9.91
CA VAL A 108 1.92 -6.99 -9.65
C VAL A 108 0.67 -6.81 -8.82
N TYR A 109 -0.36 -7.57 -9.16
CA TYR A 109 -1.56 -7.70 -8.35
C TYR A 109 -1.49 -8.98 -7.54
N ILE A 110 -1.71 -8.87 -6.23
CA ILE A 110 -1.68 -10.01 -5.33
C ILE A 110 -3.04 -10.09 -4.64
N PRO A 111 -3.88 -11.07 -4.99
CA PRO A 111 -5.16 -11.24 -4.31
C PRO A 111 -4.94 -11.63 -2.85
N GLY A 112 -5.87 -11.23 -2.00
CA GLY A 112 -5.83 -11.66 -0.60
C GLY A 112 -5.80 -13.18 -0.48
N GLY A 113 -5.04 -13.68 0.47
CA GLY A 113 -4.90 -15.11 0.70
C GLY A 113 -3.86 -15.83 -0.17
N LEU A 114 -3.37 -15.21 -1.24
CA LEU A 114 -2.36 -15.84 -2.08
C LEU A 114 -1.01 -15.88 -1.36
N LYS A 115 -0.49 -17.06 -1.16
CA LYS A 115 0.80 -17.25 -0.49
C LYS A 115 1.93 -16.83 -1.41
N HIS A 116 2.85 -16.09 -0.86
CA HIS A 116 4.01 -15.59 -1.60
C HIS A 116 5.19 -15.35 -0.67
N ASN A 117 6.33 -15.07 -1.26
CA ASN A 117 7.59 -14.87 -0.55
C ASN A 117 8.40 -13.83 -1.31
N GLU A 118 8.86 -12.79 -0.64
CA GLU A 118 9.83 -11.88 -1.21
C GLU A 118 11.21 -12.48 -1.00
N LEU A 119 11.93 -12.67 -2.08
CA LEU A 119 13.21 -13.36 -2.08
C LEU A 119 14.39 -12.43 -1.83
N ARG A 120 14.44 -11.34 -2.57
CA ARG A 120 15.54 -10.36 -2.51
C ARG A 120 15.07 -9.03 -3.06
N THR A 121 15.76 -7.97 -2.67
CA THR A 121 15.55 -6.63 -3.22
C THR A 121 16.88 -5.96 -3.50
N SER A 122 16.85 -4.95 -4.38
CA SER A 122 17.97 -4.01 -4.51
C SER A 122 18.05 -3.12 -3.27
N ASP A 123 19.23 -2.50 -3.11
CA ASP A 123 19.46 -1.55 -1.99
C ASP A 123 18.58 -0.30 -2.10
N ASP A 124 18.16 0.04 -3.29
CA ASP A 124 17.41 1.27 -3.57
C ASP A 124 15.94 1.02 -3.91
N LEU A 125 15.40 -0.14 -3.55
CA LEU A 125 14.00 -0.45 -3.85
C LEU A 125 13.08 0.61 -3.29
N GLU A 126 12.14 1.05 -4.12
CA GLU A 126 10.99 1.85 -3.69
C GLU A 126 9.75 1.34 -4.42
N ILE A 127 8.74 0.97 -3.65
CA ILE A 127 7.48 0.46 -4.19
C ILE A 127 6.30 1.25 -3.63
N LEU A 128 5.28 1.41 -4.45
CA LEU A 128 3.97 1.87 -4.02
C LEU A 128 3.11 0.64 -3.76
N GLU A 129 2.59 0.53 -2.55
CA GLU A 129 1.69 -0.56 -2.17
C GLU A 129 0.30 -0.01 -1.90
N ILE A 130 -0.70 -0.61 -2.55
CA ILE A 130 -2.10 -0.28 -2.36
C ILE A 130 -2.81 -1.52 -1.88
N SER A 131 -3.65 -1.40 -0.86
CA SER A 131 -4.44 -2.51 -0.35
C SER A 131 -5.85 -2.10 -0.04
N LEU A 132 -6.78 -3.04 -0.19
CA LEU A 132 -8.17 -2.93 0.19
C LEU A 132 -8.52 -4.17 1.02
N PRO A 133 -9.10 -3.99 2.23
CA PRO A 133 -9.30 -2.72 2.92
C PRO A 133 -8.00 -2.07 3.39
N GLY A 134 -8.10 -0.94 4.09
CA GLY A 134 -6.94 -0.23 4.58
C GLY A 134 -6.19 -0.95 5.69
N GLU A 135 -6.87 -1.75 6.48
CA GLU A 135 -6.25 -2.57 7.52
C GLU A 135 -6.06 -3.97 6.95
N ILE A 136 -4.83 -4.45 6.91
CA ILE A 136 -4.53 -5.79 6.44
C ILE A 136 -3.71 -6.54 7.48
N GLY A 137 -3.97 -7.85 7.59
CA GLY A 137 -3.15 -8.73 8.39
C GLY A 137 -2.12 -9.45 7.54
N THR A 138 -1.15 -10.07 8.18
CA THR A 138 -0.17 -10.92 7.54
C THR A 138 -0.05 -12.21 8.33
N VAL A 139 -0.16 -13.33 7.64
CA VAL A 139 -0.12 -14.66 8.25
C VAL A 139 1.07 -15.43 7.70
N PRO A 140 2.10 -15.69 8.52
CA PRO A 140 3.20 -16.57 8.10
C PRO A 140 2.69 -17.98 7.88
N VAL A 141 3.24 -18.65 6.88
CA VAL A 141 2.88 -20.04 6.54
C VAL A 141 4.14 -20.83 6.19
N GLU A 142 3.99 -22.14 6.18
CA GLU A 142 5.04 -23.00 5.68
C GLU A 142 5.16 -22.89 4.16
N PRO A 143 6.32 -23.19 3.58
CA PRO A 143 6.46 -23.21 2.12
C PRO A 143 5.45 -24.15 1.48
N PRO A 144 4.96 -23.84 0.28
CA PRO A 144 4.08 -24.76 -0.45
C PRO A 144 4.77 -26.10 -0.70
N ALA A 145 3.96 -27.13 -0.70
CA ALA A 145 4.47 -28.50 -0.94
C ALA A 145 4.88 -28.71 -2.37
#